data_8a95af5bf6842e423eed1681544bf7d0
#
_entry.id   8a95af5bf6842e423eed1681544bf7d0
#
_cell.length_a   1.000
_cell.length_b   1.000
_cell.length_c   1.000
_cell.angle_alpha   90.00
_cell.angle_beta   90.00
_cell.angle_gamma   90.00
#
_symmetry.space_group_name_H-M   'P 1'
#
loop_
_entity.id
_entity.type
_entity.pdbx_description
1 polymer ?
#
loop_
_entity_poly.entity_id
_entity_poly.type
_entity_poly.pdbx_seq_one_letter_code
_entity_poly.pdbx_strand_id
1 'polypeptide(L)' 'KGNKMFDMQLSNAKLVDRGTRMIMEATGITDYGKAKTALLQHGSVRRAVPALKADK' A
#
# COMPACT_ATOMS: atom_id res chain seq x y z
N LYS A 1 -3.54 -18.61 19.86
CA LYS A 1 -2.88 -17.33 19.90
C LYS A 1 -1.94 -17.15 18.75
N GLY A 2 -1.12 -18.13 18.54
CA GLY A 2 -0.28 -18.11 17.36
C GLY A 2 -1.10 -18.06 16.11
N ASN A 3 -2.26 -18.66 16.16
CA ASN A 3 -3.14 -18.66 15.00
C ASN A 3 -3.56 -17.27 14.59
N LYS A 4 -3.81 -16.46 15.57
CA LYS A 4 -4.22 -15.08 15.29
C LYS A 4 -3.12 -14.32 14.56
N MET A 5 -1.90 -14.57 14.97
CA MET A 5 -0.79 -13.89 14.33
C MET A 5 -0.67 -14.28 12.88
N PHE A 6 -0.88 -15.56 12.59
CA PHE A 6 -0.85 -16.01 11.21
C PHE A 6 -1.90 -15.31 10.38
N ASP A 7 -3.09 -15.24 10.93
CA ASP A 7 -4.18 -14.60 10.21
C ASP A 7 -3.87 -13.15 9.91
N MET A 8 -3.30 -12.48 10.88
CA MET A 8 -2.97 -11.08 10.71
C MET A 8 -1.93 -10.89 9.63
N GLN A 9 -0.94 -11.77 9.59
CA GLN A 9 0.09 -11.66 8.57
C GLN A 9 -0.48 -11.83 7.17
N LEU A 10 -1.35 -12.81 7.02
CA LEU A 10 -1.98 -13.04 5.73
C LEU A 10 -2.84 -11.85 5.33
N SER A 11 -3.57 -11.34 6.30
CA SER A 11 -4.41 -10.17 6.02
C SER A 11 -3.56 -8.98 5.62
N ASN A 12 -2.44 -8.79 6.29
CA ASN A 12 -1.55 -7.69 5.97
C ASN A 12 -1.06 -7.77 4.54
N ALA A 13 -0.68 -8.97 4.12
CA ALA A 13 -0.16 -9.12 2.76
C ALA A 13 -1.21 -8.74 1.74
N LYS A 14 -2.44 -9.15 1.97
CA LYS A 14 -3.52 -8.83 1.04
C LYS A 14 -3.83 -7.34 1.06
N LEU A 15 -3.80 -6.75 2.24
CA LEU A 15 -4.08 -5.32 2.36
C LEU A 15 -3.01 -4.50 1.66
N VAL A 16 -1.77 -4.91 1.78
CA VAL A 16 -0.68 -4.21 1.11
C VAL A 16 -0.83 -4.30 -0.40
N ASP A 17 -1.13 -5.48 -0.90
CA ASP A 17 -1.31 -5.64 -2.34
C ASP A 17 -2.46 -4.79 -2.84
N ARG A 18 -3.57 -4.83 -2.13
CA ARG A 18 -4.74 -4.06 -2.52
C ARG A 18 -4.46 -2.56 -2.47
N GLY A 19 -3.82 -2.12 -1.39
CA GLY A 19 -3.48 -0.71 -1.25
C GLY A 19 -2.53 -0.24 -2.34
N THR A 20 -1.57 -1.08 -2.68
CA THR A 20 -0.62 -0.73 -3.73
C THR A 20 -1.34 -0.49 -5.05
N ARG A 21 -2.27 -1.38 -5.39
CA ARG A 21 -3.03 -1.23 -6.63
C ARG A 21 -3.88 0.02 -6.62
N MET A 22 -4.46 0.32 -5.46
CA MET A 22 -5.27 1.52 -5.35
C MET A 22 -4.43 2.77 -5.56
N ILE A 23 -3.23 2.77 -5.02
CA ILE A 23 -2.33 3.90 -5.21
C ILE A 23 -1.97 4.05 -6.67
N MET A 24 -1.66 2.94 -7.33
CA MET A 24 -1.32 2.99 -8.75
C MET A 24 -2.46 3.59 -9.56
N GLU A 25 -3.68 3.19 -9.24
CA GLU A 25 -4.85 3.67 -9.96
C GLU A 25 -5.10 5.15 -9.69
N ALA A 26 -4.96 5.54 -8.45
CA ALA A 26 -5.25 6.91 -8.04
C ALA A 26 -4.20 7.90 -8.56
N THR A 27 -2.95 7.48 -8.63
CA THR A 27 -1.87 8.35 -9.03
C THR A 27 -1.44 8.17 -10.48
N GLY A 28 -1.88 7.10 -11.10
CA GLY A 28 -1.46 6.81 -12.47
C GLY A 28 -0.10 6.16 -12.57
N ILE A 29 0.47 5.79 -11.43
CA ILE A 29 1.77 5.13 -11.43
C ILE A 29 1.62 3.70 -11.93
N THR A 30 2.50 3.30 -12.83
CA THR A 30 2.47 1.94 -13.35
C THR A 30 3.51 1.04 -12.68
N ASP A 31 4.32 1.60 -11.82
CA ASP A 31 5.37 0.86 -11.14
C ASP A 31 4.84 0.33 -9.80
N TYR A 32 4.60 -0.98 -9.76
CA TYR A 32 4.09 -1.62 -8.55
C TYR A 32 5.03 -1.42 -7.36
N GLY A 33 6.33 -1.57 -7.59
CA GLY A 33 7.30 -1.43 -6.52
C GLY A 33 7.28 -0.04 -5.91
N LYS A 34 7.14 0.96 -6.75
CA LYS A 34 7.09 2.34 -6.28
C LYS A 34 5.85 2.57 -5.42
N ALA A 35 4.72 2.13 -5.90
CA ALA A 35 3.48 2.30 -5.17
C ALA A 35 3.53 1.55 -3.84
N LYS A 36 4.09 0.35 -3.86
CA LYS A 36 4.20 -0.44 -2.64
C LYS A 36 5.10 0.26 -1.63
N THR A 37 6.23 0.77 -2.09
CA THR A 37 7.14 1.47 -1.20
C THR A 37 6.47 2.68 -0.57
N ALA A 38 5.73 3.43 -1.36
CA ALA A 38 5.03 4.60 -0.85
C ALA A 38 4.00 4.18 0.20
N LEU A 39 3.28 3.11 -0.08
CA LEU A 39 2.27 2.63 0.87
C LEU A 39 2.91 2.25 2.21
N LEU A 40 4.01 1.53 2.15
CA LEU A 40 4.69 1.11 3.37
C LEU A 40 5.30 2.29 4.11
N GLN A 41 5.81 3.24 3.35
CA GLN A 41 6.46 4.41 3.93
C GLN A 41 5.45 5.31 4.62
N HIS A 42 4.30 5.50 4.02
CA HIS A 42 3.30 6.40 4.57
C HIS A 42 2.29 5.69 5.46
N GLY A 43 2.24 4.38 5.39
CA GLY A 43 1.40 3.60 6.27
C GLY A 43 -0.02 3.42 5.81
N SER A 44 -0.46 4.15 4.81
CA SER A 44 -1.83 3.99 4.32
C SER A 44 -1.97 4.61 2.94
N VAL A 45 -3.00 4.15 2.23
CA VAL A 45 -3.29 4.68 0.90
C VAL A 45 -3.64 6.16 0.98
N ARG A 46 -4.41 6.52 1.98
CA ARG A 46 -4.84 7.91 2.14
C ARG A 46 -3.67 8.86 2.23
N ARG A 47 -2.59 8.43 2.85
CA ARG A 47 -1.43 9.28 3.00
C ARG A 47 -0.48 9.16 1.82
N ALA A 48 -0.40 7.97 1.26
CA ALA A 48 0.52 7.73 0.16
C ALA A 48 0.09 8.46 -1.11
N VAL A 49 -1.20 8.44 -1.41
CA VAL A 49 -1.69 9.05 -2.64
C VAL A 49 -1.39 10.54 -2.71
N PRO A 50 -1.76 11.34 -1.72
CA PRO A 50 -1.46 12.78 -1.79
C PRO A 50 0.03 13.07 -1.78
N ALA A 51 0.81 12.24 -1.08
CA ALA A 51 2.24 12.42 -1.04
C ALA A 51 2.85 12.22 -2.43
N LEU A 52 2.38 11.20 -3.14
CA LEU A 52 2.89 10.93 -4.48
C LEU A 52 2.43 11.99 -5.46
N LYS A 53 1.23 12.46 -5.31
CA LYS A 53 0.72 13.51 -6.19
C LYS A 53 1.44 14.82 -5.94
N ALA A 54 1.71 15.11 -4.69
CA ALA A 54 2.38 16.35 -4.34
C ALA A 54 3.83 16.34 -4.80
N ASP A 55 4.39 15.15 -4.94
CA ASP A 55 5.77 14.99 -5.33
C ASP A 55 6.02 15.47 -6.75
N LYS A 56 4.96 15.61 -7.50
CA LYS A 56 5.09 16.12 -8.86
C LYS A 56 5.38 17.60 -8.84
#